data_1fa8c767d6ce6ffb1aec9828cdbc3285
#
_entry.id   1fa8c767d6ce6ffb1aec9828cdbc3285
#
_cell.length_a   1.000
_cell.length_b   1.000
_cell.length_c   1.000
_cell.angle_alpha   90.00
_cell.angle_beta   90.00
_cell.angle_gamma   90.00
#
_symmetry.space_group_name_H-M   'P 1'
#
loop_
_entity.id
_entity.type
_entity.pdbx_description
1 polymer ?
#
loop_
_entity_poly.entity_id
_entity_poly.type
_entity_poly.pdbx_seq_one_letter_code
_entity_poly.pdbx_strand_id
1 'polypeptide(L)'
;MELKGSKTERNLREAFAGETQARSKYDYFASVAKKEGYEQIAAIFQATANNEKEHAKMWFKALSGIGTTAENLASAAAGENYEWTDMYDRMAQEAEEEGFTAVSYTHLRAHE
;
A
#
# COMPACT_ATOMS: atom_id res chain seq x y z
N MET A 1 -28.58 -8.42 1.30
CA MET A 1 -27.67 -8.18 0.16
C MET A 1 -26.24 -8.52 0.58
N GLU A 2 -25.57 -9.28 -0.23
CA GLU A 2 -24.18 -9.62 0.04
C GLU A 2 -23.24 -8.64 -0.65
N LEU A 3 -22.19 -8.23 0.08
CA LEU A 3 -21.16 -7.37 -0.47
C LEU A 3 -20.29 -8.11 -1.48
N LYS A 4 -20.00 -9.40 -1.20
CA LYS A 4 -19.12 -10.22 -2.01
C LYS A 4 -19.57 -10.30 -3.47
N GLY A 5 -18.66 -9.99 -4.40
CA GLY A 5 -18.93 -10.03 -5.83
C GLY A 5 -19.67 -8.81 -6.37
N SER A 6 -20.03 -7.85 -5.52
CA SER A 6 -20.76 -6.66 -5.94
C SER A 6 -19.86 -5.58 -6.53
N LYS A 7 -20.46 -4.64 -7.24
CA LYS A 7 -19.75 -3.44 -7.71
C LYS A 7 -19.27 -2.61 -6.51
N THR A 8 -20.05 -2.60 -5.43
CA THR A 8 -19.69 -1.89 -4.21
C THR A 8 -18.42 -2.45 -3.59
N GLU A 9 -18.26 -3.77 -3.56
CA GLU A 9 -17.02 -4.37 -3.09
C GLU A 9 -15.82 -3.91 -3.93
N ARG A 10 -15.95 -3.93 -5.24
CA ARG A 10 -14.87 -3.46 -6.13
C ARG A 10 -14.54 -2.00 -5.89
N ASN A 11 -15.58 -1.17 -5.70
CA ASN A 11 -15.39 0.25 -5.44
C ASN A 11 -14.68 0.49 -4.12
N LEU A 12 -15.01 -0.28 -3.08
CA LEU A 12 -14.34 -0.18 -1.78
C LEU A 12 -12.87 -0.58 -1.88
N ARG A 13 -12.56 -1.63 -2.66
CA ARG A 13 -11.17 -2.03 -2.89
C ARG A 13 -10.38 -0.98 -3.64
N GLU A 14 -10.98 -0.38 -4.66
CA GLU A 14 -10.36 0.70 -5.42
C GLU A 14 -10.13 1.93 -4.54
N ALA A 15 -11.13 2.30 -3.76
CA ALA A 15 -11.03 3.43 -2.83
C ALA A 15 -9.93 3.19 -1.79
N PHE A 16 -9.87 1.98 -1.21
CA PHE A 16 -8.83 1.63 -0.25
C PHE A 16 -7.44 1.71 -0.88
N ALA A 17 -7.27 1.17 -2.07
CA ALA A 17 -5.99 1.21 -2.78
C ALA A 17 -5.56 2.65 -3.08
N GLY A 18 -6.48 3.49 -3.56
CA GLY A 18 -6.20 4.88 -3.87
C GLY A 18 -5.83 5.70 -2.64
N GLU A 19 -6.59 5.57 -1.56
CA GLU A 19 -6.33 6.29 -0.31
C GLU A 19 -5.00 5.85 0.32
N THR A 20 -4.69 4.55 0.27
CA THR A 20 -3.44 4.01 0.81
C THR A 20 -2.23 4.53 0.04
N GLN A 21 -2.33 4.59 -1.29
CA GLN A 21 -1.27 5.17 -2.12
C GLN A 21 -1.09 6.65 -1.83
N ALA A 22 -2.20 7.39 -1.74
CA ALA A 22 -2.17 8.82 -1.45
C ALA A 22 -1.51 9.09 -0.11
N ARG A 23 -1.85 8.31 0.91
CA ARG A 23 -1.23 8.45 2.24
C ARG A 23 0.28 8.30 2.17
N SER A 24 0.76 7.25 1.50
CA SER A 24 2.20 7.01 1.39
C SER A 24 2.90 8.14 0.63
N LYS A 25 2.32 8.60 -0.47
CA LYS A 25 2.88 9.72 -1.25
C LYS A 25 2.97 10.99 -0.41
N TYR A 26 1.92 11.32 0.34
CA TYR A 26 1.91 12.52 1.17
C TYR A 26 2.90 12.45 2.32
N ASP A 27 3.13 11.26 2.90
CA ASP A 27 4.20 11.07 3.89
C ASP A 27 5.57 11.39 3.26
N TYR A 28 5.82 10.92 2.04
CA TYR A 28 7.07 11.19 1.34
C TYR A 28 7.21 12.68 0.98
N PHE A 29 6.14 13.30 0.51
CA PHE A 29 6.13 14.73 0.18
C PHE A 29 6.36 15.58 1.43
N ALA A 30 5.80 15.20 2.56
CA ALA A 30 6.03 15.86 3.83
C ALA A 30 7.52 15.82 4.22
N SER A 31 8.15 14.66 4.04
CA SER A 31 9.57 14.49 4.33
C SER A 31 10.44 15.41 3.49
N VAL A 32 10.17 15.50 2.19
CA VAL A 32 10.92 16.37 1.29
C VAL A 32 10.72 17.83 1.67
N ALA A 33 9.47 18.24 1.90
CA ALA A 33 9.16 19.63 2.28
C ALA A 33 9.90 20.03 3.56
N LYS A 34 9.95 19.14 4.53
CA LYS A 34 10.65 19.38 5.80
C LYS A 34 12.15 19.56 5.58
N LYS A 35 12.76 18.71 4.77
CA LYS A 35 14.18 18.79 4.46
C LYS A 35 14.55 20.09 3.74
N GLU A 36 13.62 20.59 2.92
CA GLU A 36 13.81 21.85 2.19
C GLU A 36 13.45 23.09 3.02
N GLY A 37 13.01 22.90 4.27
CA GLY A 37 12.70 24.00 5.17
C GLY A 37 11.27 24.54 5.10
N TYR A 38 10.38 23.86 4.38
CA TYR A 38 8.98 24.27 4.25
C TYR A 38 8.13 23.61 5.32
N GLU A 39 8.28 24.04 6.56
CA GLU A 39 7.64 23.41 7.72
C GLU A 39 6.10 23.42 7.64
N GLN A 40 5.50 24.53 7.18
CA GLN A 40 4.06 24.62 7.08
C GLN A 40 3.50 23.69 6.00
N ILE A 41 4.18 23.63 4.87
CA ILE A 41 3.78 22.72 3.78
C ILE A 41 3.92 21.27 4.22
N ALA A 42 5.01 20.95 4.92
CA ALA A 42 5.21 19.61 5.49
C ALA A 42 4.07 19.22 6.43
N ALA A 43 3.65 20.16 7.29
CA ALA A 43 2.55 19.91 8.22
C ALA A 43 1.23 19.66 7.49
N ILE A 44 0.97 20.37 6.40
CA ILE A 44 -0.23 20.19 5.59
C ILE A 44 -0.22 18.79 4.93
N PHE A 45 0.90 18.38 4.33
CA PHE A 45 1.02 17.05 3.77
C PHE A 45 0.82 15.97 4.82
N GLN A 46 1.41 16.15 6.01
CA GLN A 46 1.28 15.17 7.08
C GLN A 46 -0.16 15.06 7.58
N ALA A 47 -0.84 16.18 7.75
CA ALA A 47 -2.24 16.18 8.17
C ALA A 47 -3.12 15.49 7.12
N THR A 48 -2.87 15.75 5.85
CA THR A 48 -3.60 15.12 4.76
C THR A 48 -3.33 13.61 4.74
N ALA A 49 -2.08 13.19 4.93
CA ALA A 49 -1.73 11.77 5.01
C ALA A 49 -2.50 11.07 6.14
N ASN A 50 -2.62 11.73 7.29
CA ASN A 50 -3.36 11.18 8.43
C ASN A 50 -4.84 11.03 8.11
N ASN A 51 -5.43 11.99 7.39
CA ASN A 51 -6.82 11.91 6.96
C ASN A 51 -7.03 10.75 5.97
N GLU A 52 -6.12 10.59 5.02
CA GLU A 52 -6.18 9.49 4.06
C GLU A 52 -6.09 8.13 4.74
N LYS A 53 -5.28 8.03 5.80
CA LYS A 53 -5.18 6.81 6.60
C LYS A 53 -6.53 6.44 7.22
N GLU A 54 -7.24 7.42 7.79
CA GLU A 54 -8.53 7.18 8.42
C GLU A 54 -9.60 6.80 7.39
N HIS A 55 -9.59 7.42 6.21
CA HIS A 55 -10.48 7.04 5.11
C HIS A 55 -10.21 5.62 4.66
N ALA A 56 -8.95 5.27 4.44
CA ALA A 56 -8.56 3.92 4.04
C ALA A 56 -9.02 2.89 5.06
N LYS A 57 -8.89 3.21 6.35
CA LYS A 57 -9.33 2.32 7.42
C LYS A 57 -10.84 2.07 7.36
N MET A 58 -11.62 3.10 7.06
CA MET A 58 -13.09 2.95 6.91
C MET A 58 -13.42 1.95 5.80
N TRP A 59 -12.79 2.11 4.64
CA TRP A 59 -13.01 1.20 3.51
C TRP A 59 -12.54 -0.22 3.82
N PHE A 60 -11.42 -0.35 4.48
CA PHE A 60 -10.86 -1.64 4.85
C PHE A 60 -11.74 -2.38 5.87
N LYS A 61 -12.29 -1.66 6.83
CA LYS A 61 -13.27 -2.22 7.77
C LYS A 61 -14.54 -2.68 7.06
N ALA A 62 -15.03 -1.88 6.12
CA ALA A 62 -16.21 -2.24 5.34
C ALA A 62 -15.99 -3.51 4.52
N LEU A 63 -14.74 -3.78 4.13
CA LEU A 63 -14.34 -4.99 3.42
C LEU A 63 -14.05 -6.16 4.37
N SER A 64 -14.26 -5.99 5.67
CA SER A 64 -13.92 -7.00 6.69
C SER A 64 -12.43 -7.35 6.74
N GLY A 65 -11.58 -6.36 6.39
CA GLY A 65 -10.13 -6.57 6.35
C GLY A 65 -9.46 -6.55 7.72
N ILE A 66 -10.13 -6.00 8.74
CA ILE A 66 -9.61 -5.92 10.10
C ILE A 66 -10.36 -6.91 10.98
N GLY A 67 -9.63 -7.86 11.55
CA GLY A 67 -10.18 -8.84 12.46
C GLY A 67 -9.51 -8.80 13.82
N THR A 68 -9.49 -9.92 14.51
CA THR A 68 -8.74 -10.09 15.76
C THR A 68 -7.25 -10.06 15.47
N THR A 69 -6.43 -9.91 16.49
CA THR A 69 -4.96 -9.95 16.33
C THR A 69 -4.52 -11.24 15.66
N ALA A 70 -5.07 -12.38 16.06
CA ALA A 70 -4.73 -13.66 15.46
C ALA A 70 -5.10 -13.71 13.97
N GLU A 71 -6.28 -13.23 13.62
CA GLU A 71 -6.73 -13.15 12.23
C GLU A 71 -5.86 -12.19 11.41
N ASN A 72 -5.52 -11.05 11.99
CA ASN A 72 -4.66 -10.07 11.32
C ASN A 72 -3.25 -10.61 11.09
N LEU A 73 -2.71 -11.36 12.05
CA LEU A 73 -1.40 -12.00 11.90
C LEU A 73 -1.42 -13.03 10.76
N ALA A 74 -2.45 -13.84 10.70
CA ALA A 74 -2.59 -14.83 9.63
C ALA A 74 -2.70 -14.16 8.26
N SER A 75 -3.49 -13.09 8.16
CA SER A 75 -3.66 -12.32 6.93
C SER A 75 -2.34 -11.68 6.49
N ALA A 76 -1.61 -11.09 7.42
CA ALA A 76 -0.32 -10.46 7.14
C ALA A 76 0.70 -11.51 6.65
N ALA A 77 0.77 -12.66 7.32
CA ALA A 77 1.68 -13.73 6.93
C ALA A 77 1.36 -14.25 5.52
N ALA A 78 0.08 -14.44 5.21
CA ALA A 78 -0.34 -14.90 3.89
C ALA A 78 0.01 -13.89 2.80
N GLY A 79 -0.18 -12.58 3.08
CA GLY A 79 0.16 -11.51 2.15
C GLY A 79 1.66 -11.44 1.88
N GLU A 80 2.48 -11.47 2.93
CA GLU A 80 3.94 -11.47 2.80
C GLU A 80 4.43 -12.70 2.05
N ASN A 81 3.88 -13.87 2.35
CA ASN A 81 4.27 -15.11 1.66
C ASN A 81 3.95 -15.03 0.17
N TYR A 82 2.78 -14.50 -0.20
CA TYR A 82 2.42 -14.32 -1.61
C TYR A 82 3.39 -13.36 -2.31
N GLU A 83 3.69 -12.22 -1.69
CA GLU A 83 4.61 -11.24 -2.24
C GLU A 83 5.99 -11.86 -2.46
N TRP A 84 6.48 -12.61 -1.47
CA TRP A 84 7.82 -13.20 -1.51
C TRP A 84 7.94 -14.33 -2.53
N THR A 85 6.97 -15.25 -2.57
CA THR A 85 7.08 -16.45 -3.41
C THR A 85 6.61 -16.25 -4.85
N ASP A 86 5.59 -15.41 -5.03
CA ASP A 86 4.94 -15.28 -6.35
C ASP A 86 5.11 -13.91 -6.98
N MET A 87 4.72 -12.86 -6.28
CA MET A 87 4.63 -11.53 -6.87
C MET A 87 6.00 -10.95 -7.24
N TYR A 88 6.89 -10.85 -6.28
CA TYR A 88 8.19 -10.22 -6.53
C TYR A 88 9.09 -11.07 -7.41
N ASP A 89 9.00 -12.39 -7.32
CA ASP A 89 9.77 -13.26 -8.20
C ASP A 89 9.36 -13.07 -9.66
N ARG A 90 8.06 -13.06 -9.91
CA ARG A 90 7.53 -12.81 -11.25
C ARG A 90 7.92 -11.43 -11.77
N MET A 91 7.77 -10.41 -10.94
CA MET A 91 8.14 -9.04 -11.32
C MET A 91 9.63 -8.90 -11.60
N ALA A 92 10.47 -9.57 -10.81
CA ALA A 92 11.90 -9.55 -11.03
C ALA A 92 12.28 -10.20 -12.38
N GLN A 93 11.63 -11.33 -12.71
CA GLN A 93 11.84 -11.98 -14.00
C GLN A 93 11.43 -11.08 -15.15
N GLU A 94 10.26 -10.46 -15.05
CA GLU A 94 9.78 -9.53 -16.07
C GLU A 94 10.71 -8.34 -16.25
N ALA A 95 11.25 -7.80 -15.13
CA ALA A 95 12.20 -6.70 -15.18
C ALA A 95 13.50 -7.12 -15.91
N GLU A 96 13.99 -8.32 -15.63
CA GLU A 96 15.17 -8.84 -16.30
C GLU A 96 14.94 -9.03 -17.79
N GLU A 97 13.78 -9.56 -18.18
CA GLU A 97 13.41 -9.77 -19.57
C GLU A 97 13.35 -8.44 -20.34
N GLU A 98 12.94 -7.37 -19.67
CA GLU A 98 12.86 -6.03 -20.26
C GLU A 98 14.18 -5.25 -20.18
N GLY A 99 15.23 -5.83 -19.59
CA GLY A 99 16.54 -5.19 -19.48
C GLY A 99 16.75 -4.34 -18.22
N PHE A 100 15.81 -4.38 -17.28
CA PHE A 100 15.91 -3.64 -16.00
C PHE A 100 16.57 -4.49 -14.93
N THR A 101 17.76 -4.98 -15.18
CA THR A 101 18.48 -5.90 -14.29
C THR A 101 18.74 -5.31 -12.91
N ALA A 102 19.12 -4.02 -12.85
CA ALA A 102 19.36 -3.35 -11.57
C ALA A 102 18.09 -3.29 -10.73
N VAL A 103 16.93 -2.95 -11.34
CA VAL A 103 15.65 -2.93 -10.64
C VAL A 103 15.29 -4.31 -10.10
N SER A 104 15.53 -5.36 -10.90
CA SER A 104 15.30 -6.74 -10.49
C SER A 104 16.05 -7.06 -9.20
N TYR A 105 17.35 -6.81 -9.17
CA TYR A 105 18.19 -7.19 -8.03
C TYR A 105 18.09 -6.25 -6.84
N THR A 106 18.04 -4.93 -7.06
CA THR A 106 18.09 -3.97 -5.96
C THR A 106 16.73 -3.61 -5.37
N HIS A 107 15.65 -3.80 -6.12
CA HIS A 107 14.30 -3.40 -5.68
C HIS A 107 13.38 -4.59 -5.48
N LEU A 108 13.36 -5.51 -6.40
CA LEU A 108 12.39 -6.61 -6.39
C LEU A 108 12.90 -7.85 -5.66
N ARG A 109 14.15 -8.23 -5.86
CA ARG A 109 14.73 -9.40 -5.17
C ARG A 109 15.29 -9.07 -3.79
N ALA A 110 15.59 -7.81 -3.51
CA ALA A 110 16.08 -7.40 -2.20
C ALA A 110 15.05 -7.63 -1.10
N HIS A 111 13.77 -7.79 -1.47
CA HIS A 111 12.70 -8.13 -0.53
C HIS A 111 12.91 -9.53 0.09
N GLU A 112 13.58 -10.40 -0.61
CA GLU A 112 13.94 -11.73 -0.13
C GLU A 112 14.91 -11.64 1.06
#